data_39621804757e26d2e2d327dac0569899
#
_entry.id   39621804757e26d2e2d327dac0569899
#
_cell.length_a   1.000
_cell.length_b   1.000
_cell.length_c   1.000
_cell.angle_alpha   90.00
_cell.angle_beta   90.00
_cell.angle_gamma   90.00
#
_symmetry.space_group_name_H-M   'P 1'
#
loop_
_entity.id
_entity.type
_entity.pdbx_description
1 polymer ?
#
loop_
_entity_poly.entity_id
_entity_poly.type
_entity_poly.pdbx_seq_one_letter_code
_entity_poly.pdbx_strand_id
1 'polypeptide(L)'
;RMMEGRRWSDGLHQAVEAKEGVAIEPENQTLASITFQNYFRMYPKLAGMTGTAMTEAPEFFDIYKMNVVAIPTNMPVRRDDKDDEFYKSMPEKFAAISKEIKEKQELGQPVLVGTVSIEKSEMLSEYLQKDGIKHSVLNARFHEQEAHIVAQAGRLGAVTIATNMAGRGTDIQLGGNLEFRMRDEFPDLEQGTAEYQAQAEKVLAEIAAEKQRVLEAGGLYVLGTERHESRRIDNQLRGRSGRQGDPGLSRFYLSLDDDLLRIFGPQTMFSRLMNKNLADGEAIVSPWISKAIETAQKKVEARNYDIRKQVVEFDDVMNDQRKVIYEQRADIMDAESVADVITDMRAETVSSIVSVHCPEGTYPEQWDVEGLKESIGAVTGLQPPFEEWMEEEAVEPEMIVERVQALADEAMAAKLQEVEPDRWSEVEKQVLIQTLDHHWKEHLATLDALRQVIHLRSYAQKKPIDEYKQEAFLLFERLLVAIREEVTRVLMRATVQFEEPPPAVLPEFITQHLDPFSGDDDTADIDAAARGLLSGVPPLNIPQPSFPLRDQGGVVEAPISRNAPCPCGSGKKYKHCHGQLA
;
A
#
# COMPACT_ATOMS: atom_id res chain seq x y z
N ARG A 1 10.49 -1.04 12.88
CA ARG A 1 9.32 -0.58 13.65
C ARG A 1 8.32 -1.70 13.73
N MET A 2 7.83 -1.97 14.94
CA MET A 2 6.69 -2.87 15.12
C MET A 2 5.49 -2.23 14.44
N MET A 3 4.82 -2.96 13.55
CA MET A 3 3.58 -2.49 12.92
C MET A 3 2.42 -3.15 13.65
N GLU A 4 1.60 -2.36 14.31
CA GLU A 4 0.36 -2.83 14.93
C GLU A 4 -0.56 -3.45 13.87
N GLY A 5 -1.29 -4.49 14.24
CA GLY A 5 -2.24 -5.17 13.36
C GLY A 5 -1.63 -6.17 12.36
N ARG A 6 -0.30 -6.35 12.29
CA ARG A 6 0.30 -7.43 11.50
C ARG A 6 0.14 -8.76 12.20
N ARG A 7 -0.54 -9.67 11.54
CA ARG A 7 -0.81 -11.03 12.04
C ARG A 7 -0.37 -12.05 10.98
N TRP A 8 -0.02 -13.24 11.40
CA TRP A 8 0.17 -14.37 10.48
C TRP A 8 -1.19 -14.84 9.98
N SER A 9 -1.25 -15.23 8.72
CA SER A 9 -2.45 -15.75 8.06
C SER A 9 -2.67 -17.24 8.33
N ASP A 10 -3.77 -17.75 7.82
CA ASP A 10 -4.10 -19.18 7.79
C ASP A 10 -4.24 -19.82 9.17
N GLY A 11 -4.75 -19.08 10.14
CA GLY A 11 -4.97 -19.58 11.50
C GLY A 11 -3.72 -19.74 12.35
N LEU A 12 -2.52 -19.48 11.82
CA LEU A 12 -1.26 -19.64 12.56
C LEU A 12 -1.19 -18.70 13.77
N HIS A 13 -1.66 -17.45 13.61
CA HIS A 13 -1.65 -16.48 14.71
C HIS A 13 -2.56 -16.92 15.84
N GLN A 14 -3.78 -17.35 15.52
CA GLN A 14 -4.75 -17.88 16.48
C GLN A 14 -4.22 -19.15 17.19
N ALA A 15 -3.51 -20.01 16.45
CA ALA A 15 -2.88 -21.19 17.06
C ALA A 15 -1.80 -20.81 18.08
N VAL A 16 -1.04 -19.75 17.81
CA VAL A 16 -0.03 -19.23 18.76
C VAL A 16 -0.73 -18.56 19.95
N GLU A 17 -1.75 -17.74 19.73
CA GLU A 17 -2.56 -17.11 20.78
C GLU A 17 -3.17 -18.18 21.72
N ALA A 18 -3.75 -19.24 21.16
CA ALA A 18 -4.27 -20.37 21.93
C ALA A 18 -3.18 -21.08 22.74
N LYS A 19 -1.99 -21.28 22.14
CA LYS A 19 -0.86 -21.92 22.83
C LYS A 19 -0.35 -21.08 24.00
N GLU A 20 -0.27 -19.77 23.81
CA GLU A 20 0.22 -18.84 24.84
C GLU A 20 -0.86 -18.43 25.85
N GLY A 21 -2.11 -18.89 25.69
CA GLY A 21 -3.22 -18.64 26.61
C GLY A 21 -3.74 -17.20 26.62
N VAL A 22 -3.51 -16.45 25.56
CA VAL A 22 -4.06 -15.09 25.37
C VAL A 22 -5.40 -15.15 24.64
N ALA A 23 -6.17 -14.05 24.65
CA ALA A 23 -7.44 -13.98 23.93
C ALA A 23 -7.23 -14.21 22.44
N ILE A 24 -8.03 -15.11 21.84
CA ILE A 24 -8.00 -15.40 20.42
C ILE A 24 -8.85 -14.35 19.70
N GLU A 25 -8.20 -13.56 18.84
CA GLU A 25 -8.91 -12.57 18.03
C GLU A 25 -9.23 -13.11 16.63
N PRO A 26 -10.34 -12.63 16.01
CA PRO A 26 -10.71 -13.05 14.66
C PRO A 26 -9.65 -12.67 13.64
N GLU A 27 -9.48 -13.52 12.62
CA GLU A 27 -8.60 -13.25 11.50
C GLU A 27 -9.22 -12.22 10.55
N ASN A 28 -8.43 -11.22 10.17
CA ASN A 28 -8.83 -10.28 9.15
C ASN A 28 -8.59 -10.89 7.77
N GLN A 29 -9.66 -11.10 7.02
CA GLN A 29 -9.55 -11.57 5.64
C GLN A 29 -9.21 -10.41 4.70
N THR A 30 -8.13 -10.57 3.92
CA THR A 30 -7.79 -9.61 2.87
C THR A 30 -8.84 -9.74 1.75
N LEU A 31 -9.62 -8.70 1.52
CA LEU A 31 -10.65 -8.69 0.49
C LEU A 31 -10.11 -8.36 -0.90
N ALA A 32 -9.12 -7.49 -0.97
CA ALA A 32 -8.50 -7.05 -2.21
C ALA A 32 -7.09 -6.51 -1.96
N SER A 33 -6.26 -6.55 -2.98
CA SER A 33 -4.94 -5.94 -3.01
C SER A 33 -4.79 -5.05 -4.24
N ILE A 34 -3.92 -4.07 -4.18
CA ILE A 34 -3.54 -3.22 -5.30
C ILE A 34 -2.02 -3.08 -5.30
N THR A 35 -1.40 -3.06 -6.45
CA THR A 35 0.04 -2.77 -6.55
C THR A 35 0.32 -1.32 -6.16
N PHE A 36 1.50 -1.05 -5.59
CA PHE A 36 1.93 0.33 -5.32
C PHE A 36 1.90 1.19 -6.58
N GLN A 37 2.26 0.61 -7.71
CA GLN A 37 2.29 1.30 -8.99
C GLN A 37 0.89 1.80 -9.38
N ASN A 38 -0.12 0.94 -9.34
CA ASN A 38 -1.48 1.33 -9.67
C ASN A 38 -2.09 2.26 -8.63
N TYR A 39 -1.76 2.06 -7.33
CA TYR A 39 -2.19 2.98 -6.29
C TYR A 39 -1.70 4.40 -6.54
N PHE A 40 -0.41 4.59 -6.84
CA PHE A 40 0.14 5.91 -7.09
C PHE A 40 -0.33 6.51 -8.44
N ARG A 41 -0.65 5.69 -9.44
CA ARG A 41 -1.23 6.14 -10.72
C ARG A 41 -2.66 6.73 -10.57
N MET A 42 -3.32 6.51 -9.43
CA MET A 42 -4.63 7.11 -9.13
C MET A 42 -4.54 8.62 -8.86
N TYR A 43 -3.36 9.13 -8.49
CA TYR A 43 -3.20 10.54 -8.21
C TYR A 43 -3.03 11.35 -9.50
N PRO A 44 -3.84 12.43 -9.70
CA PRO A 44 -3.74 13.27 -10.91
C PRO A 44 -2.44 14.07 -10.96
N LYS A 45 -1.84 14.36 -9.80
CA LYS A 45 -0.52 14.99 -9.68
C LYS A 45 0.36 14.11 -8.81
N LEU A 46 1.41 13.57 -9.40
CA LEU A 46 2.39 12.75 -8.71
C LEU A 46 3.77 13.35 -8.91
N ALA A 47 4.50 13.57 -7.83
CA ALA A 47 5.88 14.02 -7.85
C ALA A 47 6.64 13.38 -6.69
N GLY A 48 7.97 13.33 -6.81
CA GLY A 48 8.84 12.80 -5.78
C GLY A 48 10.24 13.38 -5.87
N MET A 49 10.98 13.27 -4.78
CA MET A 49 12.36 13.73 -4.71
C MET A 49 13.24 12.65 -4.09
N THR A 50 14.37 12.38 -4.75
CA THR A 50 15.39 11.47 -4.23
C THR A 50 16.74 11.79 -4.87
N GLY A 51 17.83 11.53 -4.18
CA GLY A 51 19.19 11.68 -4.74
C GLY A 51 19.59 10.58 -5.73
N THR A 52 18.75 9.57 -5.98
CA THR A 52 19.13 8.37 -6.73
C THR A 52 18.11 7.95 -7.81
N ALA A 53 17.22 8.85 -8.24
CA ALA A 53 16.18 8.53 -9.22
C ALA A 53 16.71 8.25 -10.62
N MET A 54 17.85 8.81 -11.00
CA MET A 54 18.34 8.78 -12.38
C MET A 54 18.63 7.35 -12.88
N THR A 55 19.02 6.44 -12.01
CA THR A 55 19.25 5.02 -12.36
C THR A 55 17.99 4.32 -12.83
N GLU A 56 16.83 4.75 -12.35
CA GLU A 56 15.50 4.16 -12.58
C GLU A 56 14.63 5.06 -13.48
N ALA A 57 15.22 6.07 -14.15
CA ALA A 57 14.48 7.02 -14.98
C ALA A 57 13.61 6.36 -16.07
N PRO A 58 14.07 5.30 -16.78
CA PRO A 58 13.22 4.58 -17.73
C PRO A 58 11.97 3.96 -17.08
N GLU A 59 12.12 3.38 -15.89
CA GLU A 59 11.00 2.78 -15.14
C GLU A 59 9.97 3.83 -14.71
N PHE A 60 10.42 4.99 -14.22
CA PHE A 60 9.52 6.10 -13.89
C PHE A 60 8.74 6.59 -15.11
N PHE A 61 9.40 6.67 -16.26
CA PHE A 61 8.73 7.07 -17.49
C PHE A 61 7.74 6.01 -17.98
N ASP A 62 8.13 4.74 -17.98
CA ASP A 62 7.28 3.65 -18.49
C ASP A 62 6.02 3.47 -17.64
N ILE A 63 6.16 3.46 -16.32
CA ILE A 63 5.05 3.16 -15.39
C ILE A 63 4.19 4.40 -15.12
N TYR A 64 4.81 5.53 -14.79
CA TYR A 64 4.11 6.72 -14.28
C TYR A 64 4.06 7.88 -15.29
N LYS A 65 4.72 7.75 -16.44
CA LYS A 65 4.89 8.82 -17.44
C LYS A 65 5.58 10.06 -16.87
N MET A 66 6.43 9.87 -15.84
CA MET A 66 7.18 10.95 -15.19
C MET A 66 8.59 11.04 -15.72
N ASN A 67 9.04 12.26 -15.97
CA ASN A 67 10.43 12.54 -16.30
C ASN A 67 11.25 12.77 -15.03
N VAL A 68 12.48 12.24 -15.01
CA VAL A 68 13.45 12.49 -13.95
C VAL A 68 14.33 13.67 -14.35
N VAL A 69 14.32 14.70 -13.51
CA VAL A 69 15.11 15.93 -13.69
C VAL A 69 16.19 16.00 -12.62
N ALA A 70 17.46 16.07 -13.06
CA ALA A 70 18.58 16.25 -12.14
C ALA A 70 18.70 17.74 -11.78
N ILE A 71 18.52 18.06 -10.49
CA ILE A 71 18.75 19.40 -9.96
C ILE A 71 20.17 19.43 -9.40
N PRO A 72 21.01 20.40 -9.80
CA PRO A 72 22.36 20.55 -9.26
C PRO A 72 22.36 20.68 -7.75
N THR A 73 23.38 20.11 -7.10
CA THR A 73 23.55 20.21 -5.66
C THR A 73 23.80 21.66 -5.21
N ASN A 74 23.27 22.06 -4.06
CA ASN A 74 23.48 23.40 -3.50
C ASN A 74 24.97 23.70 -3.26
N MET A 75 25.68 22.71 -2.69
CA MET A 75 27.13 22.79 -2.49
C MET A 75 27.83 21.73 -3.34
N PRO A 76 29.03 21.99 -3.87
CA PRO A 76 29.76 21.00 -4.64
C PRO A 76 30.08 19.76 -3.79
N VAL A 77 29.95 18.56 -4.40
CA VAL A 77 30.30 17.30 -3.75
C VAL A 77 31.81 17.22 -3.59
N ARG A 78 32.26 17.10 -2.32
CA ARG A 78 33.70 16.98 -1.96
C ARG A 78 34.07 15.56 -1.53
N ARG A 79 33.12 14.61 -1.62
CA ARG A 79 33.37 13.21 -1.33
C ARG A 79 34.28 12.61 -2.38
N ASP A 80 35.31 11.88 -1.92
CA ASP A 80 36.21 11.11 -2.77
C ASP A 80 35.72 9.66 -2.83
N ASP A 81 35.21 9.27 -3.99
CA ASP A 81 34.71 7.91 -4.24
C ASP A 81 35.88 7.07 -4.81
N LYS A 82 36.55 6.30 -3.97
CA LYS A 82 37.68 5.43 -4.35
C LYS A 82 37.22 4.24 -5.17
N ASP A 83 38.14 3.71 -6.00
CA ASP A 83 37.94 2.47 -6.72
C ASP A 83 37.72 1.30 -5.76
N ASP A 84 36.93 0.31 -6.22
CA ASP A 84 36.64 -0.90 -5.45
C ASP A 84 37.92 -1.73 -5.27
N GLU A 85 38.08 -2.28 -4.08
CA GLU A 85 39.13 -3.26 -3.77
C GLU A 85 38.55 -4.66 -3.83
N PHE A 86 39.26 -5.55 -4.55
CA PHE A 86 38.79 -6.90 -4.81
C PHE A 86 39.74 -7.94 -4.23
N TYR A 87 39.20 -8.88 -3.44
CA TYR A 87 39.90 -9.93 -2.75
C TYR A 87 39.48 -11.33 -3.22
N LYS A 88 40.32 -12.34 -3.04
CA LYS A 88 40.00 -13.71 -3.46
C LYS A 88 38.92 -14.33 -2.58
N SER A 89 38.97 -14.07 -1.30
CA SER A 89 38.10 -14.71 -0.29
C SER A 89 37.54 -13.72 0.72
N MET A 90 36.46 -14.11 1.39
CA MET A 90 35.82 -13.30 2.44
C MET A 90 36.77 -13.07 3.65
N PRO A 91 37.58 -14.06 4.14
CA PRO A 91 38.52 -13.79 5.20
C PRO A 91 39.56 -12.74 4.88
N GLU A 92 40.13 -12.75 3.65
CA GLU A 92 41.09 -11.74 3.20
C GLU A 92 40.44 -10.34 3.14
N LYS A 93 39.22 -10.27 2.63
CA LYS A 93 38.42 -9.05 2.63
C LYS A 93 38.20 -8.50 4.03
N PHE A 94 37.81 -9.35 5.00
CA PHE A 94 37.57 -8.91 6.37
C PHE A 94 38.85 -8.45 7.06
N ALA A 95 39.98 -9.10 6.79
CA ALA A 95 41.28 -8.67 7.30
C ALA A 95 41.68 -7.28 6.79
N ALA A 96 41.44 -7.02 5.49
CA ALA A 96 41.70 -5.72 4.90
C ALA A 96 40.75 -4.64 5.46
N ILE A 97 39.45 -4.94 5.59
CA ILE A 97 38.47 -4.05 6.22
C ILE A 97 38.86 -3.71 7.64
N SER A 98 39.24 -4.70 8.46
CA SER A 98 39.65 -4.48 9.85
C SER A 98 40.85 -3.55 9.93
N LYS A 99 41.85 -3.77 9.08
CA LYS A 99 43.04 -2.93 9.00
C LYS A 99 42.72 -1.50 8.64
N GLU A 100 41.91 -1.29 7.60
CA GLU A 100 41.49 0.06 7.16
C GLU A 100 40.69 0.78 8.24
N ILE A 101 39.73 0.11 8.88
CA ILE A 101 38.94 0.68 9.99
C ILE A 101 39.87 1.13 11.13
N LYS A 102 40.84 0.32 11.50
CA LYS A 102 41.78 0.66 12.57
C LYS A 102 42.65 1.88 12.23
N GLU A 103 43.17 1.95 11.02
CA GLU A 103 43.92 3.11 10.52
C GLU A 103 43.04 4.39 10.56
N LYS A 104 41.78 4.32 10.14
CA LYS A 104 40.87 5.48 10.14
C LYS A 104 40.47 5.88 11.55
N GLN A 105 40.24 4.90 12.43
CA GLN A 105 39.91 5.16 13.83
C GLN A 105 41.06 5.87 14.57
N GLU A 106 42.31 5.47 14.32
CA GLU A 106 43.52 6.12 14.86
C GLU A 106 43.65 7.57 14.36
N LEU A 107 43.24 7.85 13.13
CA LEU A 107 43.18 9.24 12.59
C LEU A 107 42.00 10.05 13.12
N GLY A 108 41.06 9.42 13.86
CA GLY A 108 39.84 10.06 14.35
C GLY A 108 38.74 10.18 13.27
N GLN A 109 38.90 9.56 12.10
CA GLN A 109 37.87 9.57 11.06
C GLN A 109 36.76 8.58 11.41
N PRO A 110 35.47 9.01 11.47
CA PRO A 110 34.34 8.10 11.68
C PRO A 110 34.11 7.22 10.47
N VAL A 111 33.80 5.92 10.72
CA VAL A 111 33.59 4.91 9.68
C VAL A 111 32.19 4.33 9.79
N LEU A 112 31.43 4.42 8.70
CA LEU A 112 30.15 3.74 8.52
C LEU A 112 30.35 2.54 7.59
N VAL A 113 30.21 1.33 8.13
CA VAL A 113 30.35 0.09 7.38
C VAL A 113 28.97 -0.40 6.94
N GLY A 114 28.73 -0.44 5.64
CA GLY A 114 27.49 -0.95 5.04
C GLY A 114 27.58 -2.43 4.72
N THR A 115 26.63 -3.24 5.22
CA THR A 115 26.52 -4.67 4.93
C THR A 115 25.19 -4.97 4.26
N VAL A 116 25.13 -6.06 3.46
CA VAL A 116 23.90 -6.42 2.70
C VAL A 116 22.92 -7.24 3.53
N SER A 117 23.35 -7.90 4.58
CA SER A 117 22.49 -8.73 5.44
C SER A 117 22.87 -8.61 6.92
N ILE A 118 21.93 -9.03 7.79
CA ILE A 118 22.14 -9.08 9.24
C ILE A 118 23.26 -10.07 9.58
N GLU A 119 23.24 -11.24 8.96
CA GLU A 119 24.25 -12.30 9.17
C GLU A 119 25.66 -11.79 8.87
N LYS A 120 25.85 -11.11 7.74
CA LYS A 120 27.15 -10.52 7.36
C LYS A 120 27.57 -9.40 8.32
N SER A 121 26.62 -8.65 8.87
CA SER A 121 26.91 -7.63 9.89
C SER A 121 27.39 -8.25 11.21
N GLU A 122 26.80 -9.37 11.62
CA GLU A 122 27.18 -10.12 12.81
C GLU A 122 28.56 -10.78 12.63
N MET A 123 28.81 -11.43 11.49
CA MET A 123 30.11 -12.01 11.16
C MET A 123 31.25 -10.97 11.20
N LEU A 124 31.02 -9.81 10.59
CA LEU A 124 32.01 -8.72 10.62
C LEU A 124 32.18 -8.16 12.02
N SER A 125 31.12 -8.04 12.81
CA SER A 125 31.19 -7.59 14.20
C SER A 125 32.04 -8.53 15.06
N GLU A 126 31.82 -9.84 14.93
CA GLU A 126 32.66 -10.84 15.63
C GLU A 126 34.14 -10.73 15.23
N TYR A 127 34.42 -10.47 13.95
CA TYR A 127 35.78 -10.30 13.47
C TYR A 127 36.44 -9.06 14.07
N LEU A 128 35.73 -7.90 14.05
CA LEU A 128 36.24 -6.65 14.63
C LEU A 128 36.42 -6.72 16.15
N GLN A 129 35.57 -7.50 16.87
CA GLN A 129 35.73 -7.74 18.30
C GLN A 129 37.00 -8.51 18.60
N LYS A 130 37.34 -9.54 17.82
CA LYS A 130 38.60 -10.31 17.95
C LYS A 130 39.83 -9.43 17.74
N ASP A 131 39.73 -8.45 16.83
CA ASP A 131 40.80 -7.49 16.55
C ASP A 131 40.82 -6.30 17.53
N GLY A 132 39.93 -6.28 18.54
CA GLY A 132 39.87 -5.27 19.58
C GLY A 132 39.32 -3.91 19.14
N ILE A 133 38.63 -3.81 18.03
CA ILE A 133 38.06 -2.58 17.50
C ILE A 133 36.70 -2.34 18.15
N LYS A 134 36.57 -1.21 18.85
CA LYS A 134 35.27 -0.76 19.41
C LYS A 134 34.34 -0.31 18.28
N HIS A 135 33.17 -0.88 18.22
CA HIS A 135 32.16 -0.55 17.21
C HIS A 135 30.74 -0.71 17.73
N SER A 136 29.78 -0.10 17.06
CA SER A 136 28.34 -0.27 17.29
C SER A 136 27.70 -0.97 16.11
N VAL A 137 26.72 -1.86 16.35
CA VAL A 137 26.01 -2.58 15.30
C VAL A 137 24.58 -2.09 15.22
N LEU A 138 24.20 -1.65 14.02
CA LEU A 138 22.88 -1.14 13.69
C LEU A 138 22.19 -2.14 12.76
N ASN A 139 21.29 -2.94 13.30
CA ASN A 139 20.49 -3.88 12.54
C ASN A 139 19.03 -3.89 13.01
N ALA A 140 18.16 -4.60 12.25
CA ALA A 140 16.73 -4.64 12.52
C ALA A 140 16.31 -5.25 13.88
N ARG A 141 17.25 -5.84 14.63
CA ARG A 141 16.98 -6.42 15.95
C ARG A 141 16.95 -5.39 17.09
N PHE A 142 17.57 -4.21 16.89
CA PHE A 142 17.76 -3.20 17.93
C PHE A 142 17.05 -1.87 17.59
N HIS A 143 15.76 -1.92 17.30
CA HIS A 143 14.99 -0.75 16.86
C HIS A 143 14.98 0.43 17.84
N GLU A 144 14.95 0.14 19.14
CA GLU A 144 14.91 1.19 20.17
C GLU A 144 16.24 1.97 20.25
N GLN A 145 17.34 1.28 19.95
CA GLN A 145 18.68 1.87 19.96
C GLN A 145 19.08 2.45 18.59
N GLU A 146 18.30 2.21 17.54
CA GLU A 146 18.64 2.62 16.17
C GLU A 146 18.92 4.13 16.08
N ALA A 147 18.00 4.94 16.57
CA ALA A 147 18.12 6.39 16.51
C ALA A 147 19.35 6.89 17.29
N HIS A 148 19.64 6.26 18.44
CA HIS A 148 20.78 6.59 19.27
C HIS A 148 22.11 6.26 18.57
N ILE A 149 22.26 5.05 18.03
CA ILE A 149 23.46 4.62 17.31
C ILE A 149 23.74 5.52 16.11
N VAL A 150 22.69 5.83 15.31
CA VAL A 150 22.84 6.71 14.13
C VAL A 150 23.26 8.12 14.53
N ALA A 151 22.67 8.67 15.60
CA ALA A 151 22.99 10.01 16.09
C ALA A 151 24.47 10.13 16.52
N GLN A 152 25.09 9.05 16.97
CA GLN A 152 26.48 9.01 17.44
C GLN A 152 27.47 8.53 16.37
N ALA A 153 26.99 8.06 15.22
CA ALA A 153 27.84 7.50 14.14
C ALA A 153 28.82 8.52 13.52
N GLY A 154 28.54 9.81 13.66
CA GLY A 154 29.42 10.91 13.17
C GLY A 154 30.45 11.42 14.17
N ARG A 155 30.60 10.82 15.35
CA ARG A 155 31.59 11.20 16.36
C ARG A 155 33.00 10.79 15.95
N LEU A 156 33.97 11.48 16.54
CA LEU A 156 35.40 11.24 16.27
C LEU A 156 35.79 9.77 16.51
N GLY A 157 36.31 9.12 15.47
CA GLY A 157 36.74 7.72 15.52
C GLY A 157 35.63 6.70 15.76
N ALA A 158 34.36 7.08 15.64
CA ALA A 158 33.24 6.16 15.77
C ALA A 158 33.24 5.14 14.62
N VAL A 159 32.98 3.86 14.94
CA VAL A 159 32.81 2.79 13.96
C VAL A 159 31.41 2.23 14.12
N THR A 160 30.63 2.31 13.04
CA THR A 160 29.23 1.82 13.03
C THR A 160 29.04 0.83 11.88
N ILE A 161 28.65 -0.40 12.20
CA ILE A 161 28.24 -1.38 11.20
C ILE A 161 26.73 -1.26 11.03
N ALA A 162 26.28 -1.01 9.81
CA ALA A 162 24.86 -0.84 9.51
C ALA A 162 24.45 -1.75 8.38
N THR A 163 23.30 -2.44 8.51
CA THR A 163 22.65 -3.05 7.37
C THR A 163 22.09 -1.95 6.46
N ASN A 164 22.02 -2.24 5.18
CA ASN A 164 21.65 -1.35 4.10
C ASN A 164 20.45 -0.40 4.38
N MET A 165 19.42 -0.89 5.06
CA MET A 165 18.19 -0.14 5.35
C MET A 165 18.20 0.58 6.72
N ALA A 166 19.13 0.24 7.58
CA ALA A 166 19.20 0.82 8.92
C ALA A 166 19.60 2.30 8.86
N GLY A 167 18.91 3.13 9.64
CA GLY A 167 19.14 4.58 9.68
C GLY A 167 18.67 5.33 8.41
N ARG A 168 17.82 4.73 7.54
CA ARG A 168 17.24 5.46 6.41
C ARG A 168 16.30 6.56 6.90
N GLY A 169 16.45 7.76 6.33
CA GLY A 169 15.66 8.95 6.72
C GLY A 169 16.25 9.73 7.89
N THR A 170 17.35 9.24 8.51
CA THR A 170 18.10 9.98 9.53
C THR A 170 19.40 10.52 8.96
N ASP A 171 19.78 11.73 9.39
CA ASP A 171 21.04 12.36 9.03
C ASP A 171 22.12 12.01 10.05
N ILE A 172 23.35 11.72 9.56
CA ILE A 172 24.51 11.48 10.42
C ILE A 172 25.20 12.83 10.61
N GLN A 173 25.07 13.38 11.80
CA GLN A 173 25.69 14.66 12.16
C GLN A 173 27.15 14.44 12.59
N LEU A 174 28.08 15.12 11.92
CA LEU A 174 29.49 15.08 12.30
C LEU A 174 29.69 15.77 13.65
N GLY A 175 30.42 15.10 14.56
CA GLY A 175 30.59 15.52 15.96
C GLY A 175 29.50 15.01 16.90
N GLY A 176 28.44 14.37 16.39
CA GLY A 176 27.32 13.83 17.17
C GLY A 176 26.12 14.75 17.26
N ASN A 177 25.07 14.31 17.95
CA ASN A 177 23.82 15.04 18.11
C ASN A 177 23.66 15.53 19.54
N LEU A 178 23.30 16.83 19.71
CA LEU A 178 23.18 17.48 21.00
C LEU A 178 22.13 16.79 21.91
N GLU A 179 20.95 16.54 21.38
CA GLU A 179 19.83 15.98 22.17
C GLU A 179 20.18 14.61 22.76
N PHE A 180 20.78 13.74 21.96
CA PHE A 180 21.20 12.43 22.42
C PHE A 180 22.37 12.50 23.40
N ARG A 181 23.35 13.42 23.20
CA ARG A 181 24.43 13.61 24.16
C ARG A 181 23.93 14.15 25.50
N MET A 182 23.01 15.11 25.48
CA MET A 182 22.40 15.64 26.69
C MET A 182 21.65 14.56 27.48
N ARG A 183 20.92 13.70 26.78
CA ARG A 183 20.19 12.60 27.41
C ARG A 183 21.09 11.51 28.00
N ASP A 184 22.24 11.26 27.36
CA ASP A 184 23.18 10.23 27.80
C ASP A 184 24.09 10.71 28.93
N GLU A 185 24.61 11.93 28.81
CA GLU A 185 25.59 12.49 29.72
C GLU A 185 24.93 13.18 30.94
N PHE A 186 23.69 13.66 30.78
CA PHE A 186 22.94 14.42 31.79
C PHE A 186 21.47 13.97 31.90
N PRO A 187 21.20 12.70 32.22
CA PRO A 187 19.82 12.14 32.20
C PRO A 187 18.88 12.80 33.22
N ASP A 188 19.44 13.37 34.30
CA ASP A 188 18.67 13.96 35.40
C ASP A 188 18.31 15.42 35.18
N LEU A 189 18.79 16.08 34.12
CA LEU A 189 18.51 17.50 33.84
C LEU A 189 17.22 17.65 33.03
N GLU A 190 16.24 18.36 33.60
CA GLU A 190 14.99 18.68 32.92
C GLU A 190 15.17 19.71 31.81
N GLN A 191 14.61 19.45 30.66
CA GLN A 191 14.64 20.40 29.53
C GLN A 191 13.95 21.70 29.90
N GLY A 192 14.61 22.83 29.56
CA GLY A 192 14.10 24.17 29.82
C GLY A 192 14.62 24.82 31.10
N THR A 193 15.37 24.12 31.94
CA THR A 193 16.03 24.71 33.12
C THR A 193 17.28 25.50 32.72
N ALA A 194 17.67 26.48 33.53
CA ALA A 194 18.89 27.25 33.30
C ALA A 194 20.17 26.38 33.35
N GLU A 195 20.15 25.34 34.18
CA GLU A 195 21.24 24.36 34.27
C GLU A 195 21.33 23.52 32.99
N TYR A 196 20.18 23.07 32.43
CA TYR A 196 20.14 22.38 31.15
C TYR A 196 20.72 23.23 30.02
N GLN A 197 20.34 24.53 29.96
CA GLN A 197 20.83 25.45 28.93
C GLN A 197 22.34 25.67 29.03
N ALA A 198 22.87 25.87 30.23
CA ALA A 198 24.30 26.07 30.46
C ALA A 198 25.14 24.82 30.09
N GLN A 199 24.61 23.60 30.33
CA GLN A 199 25.29 22.35 29.91
C GLN A 199 25.13 22.13 28.40
N ALA A 200 23.96 22.40 27.84
CA ALA A 200 23.74 22.33 26.40
C ALA A 200 24.69 23.22 25.60
N GLU A 201 24.96 24.43 26.05
CA GLU A 201 25.94 25.32 25.41
C GLU A 201 27.35 24.75 25.44
N LYS A 202 27.78 24.14 26.56
CA LYS A 202 29.09 23.49 26.66
C LYS A 202 29.19 22.28 25.71
N VAL A 203 28.18 21.40 25.74
CA VAL A 203 28.10 20.24 24.86
C VAL A 203 28.07 20.65 23.37
N LEU A 204 27.38 21.76 23.05
CA LEU A 204 27.35 22.29 21.69
C LEU A 204 28.75 22.76 21.23
N ALA A 205 29.50 23.44 22.13
CA ALA A 205 30.86 23.83 21.84
C ALA A 205 31.80 22.65 21.64
N GLU A 206 31.63 21.60 22.44
CA GLU A 206 32.37 20.32 22.25
C GLU A 206 32.04 19.64 20.92
N ILE A 207 30.74 19.57 20.56
CA ILE A 207 30.30 19.02 19.28
C ILE A 207 30.90 19.81 18.11
N ALA A 208 30.94 21.14 18.22
CA ALA A 208 31.54 21.99 17.18
C ALA A 208 33.04 21.72 17.03
N ALA A 209 33.77 21.61 18.16
CA ALA A 209 35.19 21.26 18.15
C ALA A 209 35.45 19.85 17.61
N GLU A 210 34.63 18.87 18.00
CA GLU A 210 34.71 17.51 17.52
C GLU A 210 34.42 17.43 16.03
N LYS A 211 33.39 18.13 15.54
CA LYS A 211 33.06 18.28 14.13
C LYS A 211 34.23 18.79 13.31
N GLN A 212 34.90 19.86 13.80
CA GLN A 212 36.06 20.43 13.10
C GLN A 212 37.18 19.39 12.95
N ARG A 213 37.48 18.61 13.99
CA ARG A 213 38.49 17.54 13.94
C ARG A 213 38.09 16.42 12.98
N VAL A 214 36.82 16.05 12.93
CA VAL A 214 36.29 15.06 11.98
C VAL A 214 36.41 15.57 10.54
N LEU A 215 36.15 16.84 10.29
CA LEU A 215 36.32 17.47 8.98
C LEU A 215 37.79 17.47 8.54
N GLU A 216 38.72 17.77 9.47
CA GLU A 216 40.17 17.70 9.23
C GLU A 216 40.67 16.28 8.96
N ALA A 217 40.06 15.28 9.61
CA ALA A 217 40.31 13.87 9.37
C ALA A 217 39.75 13.33 8.03
N GLY A 218 38.99 14.17 7.28
CA GLY A 218 38.43 13.81 5.98
C GLY A 218 36.93 13.50 5.98
N GLY A 219 36.21 13.86 7.06
CA GLY A 219 34.77 13.64 7.18
C GLY A 219 34.36 12.18 7.38
N LEU A 220 33.12 11.85 7.12
CA LEU A 220 32.61 10.48 7.27
C LEU A 220 33.17 9.57 6.16
N TYR A 221 33.74 8.43 6.56
CA TYR A 221 34.12 7.37 5.65
C TYR A 221 33.01 6.31 5.54
N VAL A 222 32.48 6.08 4.34
CA VAL A 222 31.55 5.02 4.03
C VAL A 222 32.26 3.84 3.38
N LEU A 223 32.26 2.71 4.06
CA LEU A 223 32.85 1.47 3.63
C LEU A 223 31.75 0.47 3.30
N GLY A 224 31.62 0.05 2.05
CA GLY A 224 30.71 -1.01 1.64
C GLY A 224 31.41 -2.37 1.64
N THR A 225 30.82 -3.38 2.27
CA THR A 225 31.41 -4.74 2.30
C THR A 225 31.07 -5.56 1.06
N GLU A 226 30.09 -5.13 0.28
CA GLU A 226 29.64 -5.76 -0.96
C GLU A 226 28.93 -4.74 -1.84
N ARG A 227 28.79 -5.03 -3.14
CA ARG A 227 27.89 -4.32 -4.03
C ARG A 227 26.48 -4.91 -3.91
N HIS A 228 25.49 -4.06 -3.88
CA HIS A 228 24.09 -4.45 -3.89
C HIS A 228 23.63 -4.84 -5.30
N GLU A 229 22.48 -5.49 -5.39
CA GLU A 229 21.84 -5.83 -6.66
C GLU A 229 21.45 -4.60 -7.49
N SER A 230 21.26 -3.44 -6.85
CA SER A 230 20.91 -2.18 -7.51
C SER A 230 21.95 -1.09 -7.20
N ARG A 231 22.43 -0.42 -8.25
CA ARG A 231 23.35 0.74 -8.15
C ARG A 231 22.73 1.86 -7.32
N ARG A 232 21.40 1.98 -7.34
CA ARG A 232 20.66 2.95 -6.54
C ARG A 232 20.96 2.79 -5.05
N ILE A 233 21.03 1.56 -4.57
CA ILE A 233 21.31 1.27 -3.15
C ILE A 233 22.76 1.61 -2.81
N ASP A 234 23.70 1.28 -3.67
CA ASP A 234 25.11 1.67 -3.51
C ASP A 234 25.25 3.20 -3.43
N ASN A 235 24.56 3.93 -4.31
CA ASN A 235 24.55 5.38 -4.30
C ASN A 235 23.90 5.97 -3.05
N GLN A 236 22.84 5.33 -2.50
CA GLN A 236 22.23 5.73 -1.23
C GLN A 236 23.19 5.51 -0.06
N LEU A 237 23.96 4.43 -0.08
CA LEU A 237 24.99 4.18 0.94
C LEU A 237 26.11 5.23 0.86
N ARG A 238 26.70 5.45 -0.33
CA ARG A 238 27.70 6.50 -0.57
C ARG A 238 27.18 7.89 -0.16
N GLY A 239 25.92 8.18 -0.47
CA GLY A 239 25.25 9.44 -0.13
C GLY A 239 25.07 9.74 1.36
N ARG A 240 25.47 8.83 2.23
CA ARG A 240 25.56 9.10 3.68
C ARG A 240 26.72 10.02 4.04
N SER A 241 27.75 10.06 3.19
CA SER A 241 28.95 10.87 3.35
C SER A 241 28.99 12.03 2.36
N GLY A 242 29.74 13.07 2.66
CA GLY A 242 29.97 14.23 1.78
C GLY A 242 28.74 15.09 1.59
N ARG A 243 27.89 15.25 2.62
CA ARG A 243 26.67 16.07 2.57
C ARG A 243 27.00 17.55 2.76
N GLN A 244 26.21 18.41 2.09
CA GLN A 244 26.30 19.87 2.20
C GLN A 244 27.71 20.45 2.01
N GLY A 245 28.52 19.82 1.14
CA GLY A 245 29.88 20.27 0.84
C GLY A 245 30.93 19.83 1.86
N ASP A 246 30.58 19.00 2.84
CA ASP A 246 31.55 18.40 3.76
C ASP A 246 32.47 17.42 2.99
N PRO A 247 33.74 17.28 3.39
CA PRO A 247 34.59 16.22 2.86
C PRO A 247 34.01 14.84 3.24
N GLY A 248 34.39 13.84 2.51
CA GLY A 248 33.97 12.47 2.76
C GLY A 248 34.74 11.47 1.92
N LEU A 249 34.64 10.21 2.27
CA LEU A 249 35.29 9.12 1.56
C LEU A 249 34.33 7.97 1.36
N SER A 250 34.40 7.28 0.22
CA SER A 250 33.69 6.00 0.06
C SER A 250 34.55 4.98 -0.67
N ARG A 251 34.44 3.71 -0.28
CA ARG A 251 35.06 2.58 -0.95
C ARG A 251 34.29 1.31 -0.73
N PHE A 252 34.29 0.41 -1.72
CA PHE A 252 33.71 -0.93 -1.58
C PHE A 252 34.84 -1.96 -1.56
N TYR A 253 34.68 -2.93 -0.65
CA TYR A 253 35.55 -4.10 -0.49
C TYR A 253 34.77 -5.33 -0.95
N LEU A 254 35.27 -6.02 -1.95
CA LEU A 254 34.58 -7.08 -2.65
C LEU A 254 35.35 -8.38 -2.61
N SER A 255 34.66 -9.50 -2.67
CA SER A 255 35.25 -10.83 -2.79
C SER A 255 34.53 -11.70 -3.81
N LEU A 256 35.18 -12.78 -4.24
CA LEU A 256 34.53 -13.77 -5.12
C LEU A 256 33.37 -14.51 -4.45
N ASP A 257 33.36 -14.54 -3.12
CA ASP A 257 32.32 -15.19 -2.32
C ASP A 257 31.04 -14.34 -2.23
N ASP A 258 31.09 -13.07 -2.67
CA ASP A 258 29.94 -12.17 -2.64
C ASP A 258 28.85 -12.64 -3.58
N ASP A 259 27.59 -12.63 -3.11
CA ASP A 259 26.44 -13.22 -3.81
C ASP A 259 26.20 -12.64 -5.21
N LEU A 260 26.37 -11.33 -5.38
CA LEU A 260 26.22 -10.68 -6.69
C LEU A 260 27.22 -11.25 -7.70
N LEU A 261 28.45 -11.46 -7.27
CA LEU A 261 29.51 -11.96 -8.14
C LEU A 261 29.39 -13.46 -8.38
N ARG A 262 29.04 -14.22 -7.35
CA ARG A 262 28.83 -15.67 -7.42
C ARG A 262 27.70 -16.03 -8.41
N ILE A 263 26.59 -15.26 -8.39
CA ILE A 263 25.39 -15.58 -9.18
C ILE A 263 25.45 -14.95 -10.59
N PHE A 264 25.91 -13.72 -10.70
CA PHE A 264 25.83 -12.92 -11.93
C PHE A 264 27.19 -12.60 -12.55
N GLY A 265 28.27 -12.92 -11.88
CA GLY A 265 29.62 -12.67 -12.37
C GLY A 265 30.01 -13.57 -13.55
N PRO A 266 30.78 -13.07 -14.54
CA PRO A 266 31.27 -13.91 -15.63
C PRO A 266 32.33 -14.88 -15.12
N GLN A 267 31.99 -16.16 -15.01
CA GLN A 267 32.87 -17.24 -14.48
C GLN A 267 34.22 -17.32 -15.21
N THR A 268 34.25 -17.06 -16.52
CA THR A 268 35.48 -17.07 -17.31
C THR A 268 36.44 -15.92 -16.96
N MET A 269 35.93 -14.83 -16.43
CA MET A 269 36.70 -13.67 -16.03
C MET A 269 37.37 -13.89 -14.67
N PHE A 270 36.60 -14.45 -13.73
CA PHE A 270 37.07 -14.75 -12.38
C PHE A 270 38.09 -15.88 -12.37
N SER A 271 37.88 -16.93 -13.17
CA SER A 271 38.88 -17.99 -13.31
C SER A 271 40.22 -17.50 -13.85
N ARG A 272 40.22 -16.50 -14.75
CA ARG A 272 41.46 -15.87 -15.23
C ARG A 272 42.16 -15.00 -14.19
N LEU A 273 41.40 -14.33 -13.32
CA LEU A 273 41.93 -13.53 -12.20
C LEU A 273 42.50 -14.43 -11.11
N MET A 274 41.81 -15.55 -10.79
CA MET A 274 42.26 -16.54 -9.83
C MET A 274 43.57 -17.23 -10.22
N ASN A 275 43.82 -17.40 -11.52
CA ASN A 275 45.02 -18.00 -12.04
C ASN A 275 46.25 -17.05 -12.11
N LYS A 276 46.08 -15.76 -11.82
CA LYS A 276 47.21 -14.86 -11.61
C LYS A 276 47.81 -15.14 -10.23
N ASN A 277 49.16 -15.28 -10.16
CA ASN A 277 49.92 -15.41 -8.93
C ASN A 277 49.82 -14.13 -8.08
N LEU A 278 48.67 -13.87 -7.45
CA LEU A 278 48.52 -12.84 -6.45
C LEU A 278 49.01 -13.39 -5.12
N ALA A 279 49.80 -12.62 -4.39
CA ALA A 279 50.12 -12.93 -3.01
C ALA A 279 48.83 -12.95 -2.15
N ASP A 280 48.79 -13.82 -1.13
CA ASP A 280 47.63 -13.88 -0.25
C ASP A 280 47.44 -12.55 0.47
N GLY A 281 46.18 -12.02 0.42
CA GLY A 281 45.84 -10.73 1.01
C GLY A 281 46.13 -9.50 0.13
N GLU A 282 46.59 -9.66 -1.10
CA GLU A 282 46.79 -8.54 -2.05
C GLU A 282 45.49 -8.16 -2.74
N ALA A 283 45.12 -6.86 -2.63
CA ALA A 283 43.96 -6.33 -3.30
C ALA A 283 44.15 -6.14 -4.81
N ILE A 284 43.16 -6.49 -5.59
CA ILE A 284 43.12 -6.15 -7.00
C ILE A 284 42.31 -4.86 -7.16
N VAL A 285 42.96 -3.79 -7.54
CA VAL A 285 42.30 -2.52 -7.91
C VAL A 285 42.33 -2.38 -9.40
N SER A 286 41.17 -2.42 -10.05
CA SER A 286 41.10 -2.29 -11.51
C SER A 286 39.77 -1.68 -11.95
N PRO A 287 39.78 -0.55 -12.66
CA PRO A 287 38.57 0.08 -13.20
C PRO A 287 37.76 -0.84 -14.12
N TRP A 288 38.42 -1.82 -14.73
CA TRP A 288 37.76 -2.81 -15.57
C TRP A 288 36.88 -3.78 -14.75
N ILE A 289 37.30 -4.17 -13.55
CA ILE A 289 36.51 -5.01 -12.66
C ILE A 289 35.28 -4.24 -12.18
N SER A 290 35.44 -3.01 -11.73
CA SER A 290 34.33 -2.15 -11.32
C SER A 290 33.29 -1.99 -12.43
N LYS A 291 33.73 -1.83 -13.69
CA LYS A 291 32.84 -1.76 -14.87
C LYS A 291 32.13 -3.09 -15.16
N ALA A 292 32.80 -4.21 -14.95
CA ALA A 292 32.18 -5.53 -15.12
C ALA A 292 31.09 -5.78 -14.06
N ILE A 293 31.34 -5.36 -12.82
CA ILE A 293 30.35 -5.43 -11.72
C ILE A 293 29.15 -4.51 -12.02
N GLU A 294 29.40 -3.28 -12.47
CA GLU A 294 28.34 -2.37 -12.89
C GLU A 294 27.47 -2.99 -14.01
N THR A 295 28.09 -3.70 -14.95
CA THR A 295 27.37 -4.40 -16.02
C THR A 295 26.53 -5.55 -15.46
N ALA A 296 27.04 -6.29 -14.48
CA ALA A 296 26.27 -7.33 -13.78
C ALA A 296 25.08 -6.72 -13.05
N GLN A 297 25.27 -5.63 -12.31
CA GLN A 297 24.18 -4.91 -11.64
C GLN A 297 23.09 -4.44 -12.64
N LYS A 298 23.49 -3.85 -13.78
CA LYS A 298 22.53 -3.46 -14.82
C LYS A 298 21.68 -4.62 -15.35
N LYS A 299 22.26 -5.83 -15.45
CA LYS A 299 21.50 -7.03 -15.84
C LYS A 299 20.49 -7.46 -14.76
N VAL A 300 20.89 -7.38 -13.49
CA VAL A 300 19.99 -7.69 -12.37
C VAL A 300 18.87 -6.66 -12.27
N GLU A 301 19.22 -5.37 -12.39
CA GLU A 301 18.25 -4.27 -12.43
C GLU A 301 17.22 -4.47 -13.55
N ALA A 302 17.67 -4.80 -14.76
CA ALA A 302 16.79 -5.06 -15.90
C ALA A 302 15.86 -6.25 -15.64
N ARG A 303 16.40 -7.38 -15.11
CA ARG A 303 15.59 -8.54 -14.76
C ARG A 303 14.54 -8.21 -13.71
N ASN A 304 14.93 -7.49 -12.66
CA ASN A 304 14.01 -7.09 -11.60
C ASN A 304 12.95 -6.10 -12.11
N TYR A 305 13.32 -5.22 -13.05
CA TYR A 305 12.37 -4.37 -13.76
C TYR A 305 11.36 -5.18 -14.57
N ASP A 306 11.81 -6.17 -15.35
CA ASP A 306 10.92 -7.02 -16.13
C ASP A 306 9.92 -7.77 -15.25
N ILE A 307 10.36 -8.28 -14.09
CA ILE A 307 9.47 -8.92 -13.10
C ILE A 307 8.43 -7.93 -12.57
N ARG A 308 8.86 -6.71 -12.18
CA ARG A 308 7.92 -5.68 -11.71
C ARG A 308 6.94 -5.27 -12.80
N LYS A 309 7.39 -5.12 -14.03
CA LYS A 309 6.56 -4.80 -15.19
C LYS A 309 5.49 -5.86 -15.42
N GLN A 310 5.86 -7.14 -15.38
CA GLN A 310 4.89 -8.24 -15.50
C GLN A 310 3.84 -8.18 -14.39
N VAL A 311 4.24 -7.96 -13.14
CA VAL A 311 3.28 -7.82 -12.03
C VAL A 311 2.29 -6.69 -12.27
N VAL A 312 2.77 -5.54 -12.79
CA VAL A 312 1.90 -4.41 -13.13
C VAL A 312 0.97 -4.75 -14.29
N GLU A 313 1.46 -5.40 -15.34
CA GLU A 313 0.65 -5.80 -16.50
C GLU A 313 -0.52 -6.74 -16.10
N PHE A 314 -0.31 -7.63 -15.15
CA PHE A 314 -1.39 -8.47 -14.60
C PHE A 314 -2.36 -7.65 -13.74
N ASP A 315 -1.85 -6.76 -12.91
CA ASP A 315 -2.67 -5.92 -12.04
C ASP A 315 -3.46 -4.85 -12.81
N ASP A 316 -2.95 -4.39 -13.97
CA ASP A 316 -3.63 -3.44 -14.84
C ASP A 316 -4.99 -3.97 -15.29
N VAL A 317 -5.09 -5.26 -15.65
CA VAL A 317 -6.36 -5.88 -16.03
C VAL A 317 -7.40 -5.80 -14.90
N MET A 318 -6.97 -6.19 -13.70
CA MET A 318 -7.83 -6.11 -12.51
C MET A 318 -8.18 -4.64 -12.17
N ASN A 319 -7.22 -3.74 -12.32
CA ASN A 319 -7.40 -2.32 -12.02
C ASN A 319 -8.38 -1.63 -12.97
N ASP A 320 -8.40 -2.00 -14.26
CA ASP A 320 -9.36 -1.45 -15.21
C ASP A 320 -10.79 -1.92 -14.89
N GLN A 321 -10.98 -3.19 -14.54
CA GLN A 321 -12.27 -3.70 -14.05
C GLN A 321 -12.70 -3.02 -12.74
N ARG A 322 -11.74 -2.82 -11.81
CA ARG A 322 -11.97 -2.11 -10.55
C ARG A 322 -12.49 -0.69 -10.77
N LYS A 323 -11.92 0.05 -11.73
CA LYS A 323 -12.40 1.40 -12.05
C LYS A 323 -13.86 1.38 -12.50
N VAL A 324 -14.23 0.46 -13.39
CA VAL A 324 -15.61 0.33 -13.88
C VAL A 324 -16.57 0.05 -12.71
N ILE A 325 -16.25 -0.92 -11.88
CA ILE A 325 -17.10 -1.30 -10.73
C ILE A 325 -17.20 -0.16 -9.71
N TYR A 326 -16.10 0.53 -9.41
CA TYR A 326 -16.11 1.61 -8.43
C TYR A 326 -16.81 2.87 -8.96
N GLU A 327 -16.74 3.15 -10.27
CA GLU A 327 -17.53 4.21 -10.90
C GLU A 327 -19.02 3.89 -10.83
N GLN A 328 -19.42 2.67 -11.19
CA GLN A 328 -20.80 2.23 -11.07
C GLN A 328 -21.30 2.30 -9.62
N ARG A 329 -20.48 1.84 -8.66
CA ARG A 329 -20.81 1.90 -7.23
C ARG A 329 -20.99 3.34 -6.76
N ALA A 330 -20.12 4.26 -7.17
CA ALA A 330 -20.24 5.68 -6.84
C ALA A 330 -21.50 6.31 -7.46
N ASP A 331 -21.77 5.98 -8.72
CA ASP A 331 -22.98 6.46 -9.41
C ASP A 331 -24.27 5.98 -8.70
N ILE A 332 -24.30 4.73 -8.23
CA ILE A 332 -25.41 4.18 -7.44
C ILE A 332 -25.54 4.91 -6.10
N MET A 333 -24.43 5.18 -5.41
CA MET A 333 -24.46 5.89 -4.13
C MET A 333 -24.93 7.33 -4.25
N ASP A 334 -24.54 8.02 -5.32
CA ASP A 334 -24.85 9.43 -5.57
C ASP A 334 -26.25 9.64 -6.22
N ALA A 335 -26.84 8.59 -6.80
CA ALA A 335 -28.15 8.68 -7.43
C ALA A 335 -29.26 8.89 -6.38
N GLU A 336 -30.24 9.73 -6.66
CA GLU A 336 -31.45 9.86 -5.84
C GLU A 336 -32.33 8.61 -5.92
N SER A 337 -32.44 8.02 -7.11
CA SER A 337 -33.16 6.76 -7.36
C SER A 337 -32.37 5.89 -8.35
N VAL A 338 -32.49 4.58 -8.20
CA VAL A 338 -31.89 3.56 -9.08
C VAL A 338 -32.97 2.77 -9.85
N ALA A 339 -34.23 3.19 -9.80
CA ALA A 339 -35.37 2.49 -10.37
C ALA A 339 -35.20 2.21 -11.87
N ASP A 340 -34.68 3.17 -12.63
CA ASP A 340 -34.43 2.99 -14.08
C ASP A 340 -33.38 1.91 -14.32
N VAL A 341 -32.29 1.91 -13.53
CA VAL A 341 -31.21 0.91 -13.64
C VAL A 341 -31.74 -0.49 -13.34
N ILE A 342 -32.58 -0.62 -12.31
CA ILE A 342 -33.19 -1.91 -11.94
C ILE A 342 -34.17 -2.40 -13.00
N THR A 343 -34.94 -1.49 -13.60
CA THR A 343 -35.85 -1.82 -14.70
C THR A 343 -35.08 -2.33 -15.91
N ASP A 344 -33.98 -1.67 -16.28
CA ASP A 344 -33.09 -2.11 -17.35
C ASP A 344 -32.47 -3.48 -17.04
N MET A 345 -31.97 -3.69 -15.80
CA MET A 345 -31.42 -4.98 -15.36
C MET A 345 -32.44 -6.12 -15.46
N ARG A 346 -33.68 -5.85 -15.07
CA ARG A 346 -34.78 -6.82 -15.17
C ARG A 346 -35.09 -7.16 -16.64
N ALA A 347 -35.18 -6.15 -17.49
CA ALA A 347 -35.43 -6.32 -18.92
C ALA A 347 -34.31 -7.13 -19.62
N GLU A 348 -33.05 -6.78 -19.32
CA GLU A 348 -31.89 -7.52 -19.86
C GLU A 348 -31.83 -8.96 -19.34
N THR A 349 -32.19 -9.20 -18.07
CA THR A 349 -32.22 -10.54 -17.49
C THR A 349 -33.29 -11.40 -18.18
N VAL A 350 -34.50 -10.88 -18.36
CA VAL A 350 -35.58 -11.58 -19.09
C VAL A 350 -35.15 -11.87 -20.52
N SER A 351 -34.61 -10.88 -21.23
CA SER A 351 -34.14 -11.05 -22.60
C SER A 351 -33.04 -12.12 -22.71
N SER A 352 -32.08 -12.12 -21.76
CA SER A 352 -31.02 -13.12 -21.71
C SER A 352 -31.56 -14.55 -21.50
N ILE A 353 -32.49 -14.72 -20.57
CA ILE A 353 -33.10 -16.04 -20.31
C ILE A 353 -33.87 -16.53 -21.55
N VAL A 354 -34.69 -15.66 -22.15
CA VAL A 354 -35.45 -16.03 -23.36
C VAL A 354 -34.53 -16.39 -24.51
N SER A 355 -33.45 -15.64 -24.73
CA SER A 355 -32.49 -15.92 -25.81
C SER A 355 -31.75 -17.27 -25.66
N VAL A 356 -31.57 -17.75 -24.43
CA VAL A 356 -30.98 -19.07 -24.17
C VAL A 356 -31.94 -20.20 -24.53
N HIS A 357 -33.22 -20.06 -24.18
CA HIS A 357 -34.22 -21.11 -24.38
C HIS A 357 -34.96 -21.03 -25.72
N CYS A 358 -35.05 -19.81 -26.29
CA CYS A 358 -35.66 -19.50 -27.56
C CYS A 358 -34.66 -18.77 -28.46
N PRO A 359 -33.63 -19.45 -29.02
CA PRO A 359 -32.61 -18.84 -29.86
C PRO A 359 -33.21 -18.25 -31.14
N GLU A 360 -32.74 -17.04 -31.52
CA GLU A 360 -33.12 -16.41 -32.78
C GLU A 360 -32.90 -17.33 -34.00
N GLY A 361 -33.85 -17.32 -34.94
CA GLY A 361 -33.75 -18.13 -36.15
C GLY A 361 -34.09 -19.59 -35.98
N THR A 362 -34.54 -20.03 -34.81
CA THR A 362 -35.08 -21.39 -34.58
C THR A 362 -36.59 -21.38 -34.59
N TYR A 363 -37.20 -22.53 -34.98
CA TYR A 363 -38.65 -22.67 -34.98
C TYR A 363 -39.20 -22.89 -33.57
N PRO A 364 -40.41 -22.43 -33.23
CA PRO A 364 -41.02 -22.56 -31.90
C PRO A 364 -41.06 -23.99 -31.37
N GLU A 365 -41.16 -24.99 -32.25
CA GLU A 365 -41.17 -26.41 -31.89
C GLU A 365 -39.80 -26.91 -31.36
N GLN A 366 -38.73 -26.14 -31.56
CA GLN A 366 -37.37 -26.45 -31.11
C GLN A 366 -37.01 -25.72 -29.81
N TRP A 367 -37.89 -24.86 -29.32
CA TRP A 367 -37.63 -24.09 -28.10
C TRP A 367 -37.78 -24.94 -26.86
N ASP A 368 -36.94 -24.70 -25.86
CA ASP A 368 -37.02 -25.35 -24.56
C ASP A 368 -37.99 -24.58 -23.64
N VAL A 369 -39.30 -24.83 -23.85
CA VAL A 369 -40.35 -24.11 -23.12
C VAL A 369 -40.38 -24.48 -21.63
N GLU A 370 -40.09 -25.75 -21.30
CA GLU A 370 -40.03 -26.21 -19.90
C GLU A 370 -38.85 -25.54 -19.17
N GLY A 371 -37.67 -25.51 -19.78
CA GLY A 371 -36.50 -24.81 -19.23
C GLY A 371 -36.72 -23.32 -19.12
N LEU A 372 -37.41 -22.69 -20.08
CA LEU A 372 -37.81 -21.26 -20.01
C LEU A 372 -38.71 -21.00 -18.83
N LYS A 373 -39.74 -21.83 -18.62
CA LYS A 373 -40.70 -21.68 -17.51
C LYS A 373 -39.99 -21.84 -16.15
N GLU A 374 -39.13 -22.84 -16.05
CA GLU A 374 -38.32 -23.05 -14.84
C GLU A 374 -37.39 -21.85 -14.54
N SER A 375 -36.65 -21.38 -15.55
CA SER A 375 -35.70 -20.29 -15.43
C SER A 375 -36.37 -18.95 -15.09
N ILE A 376 -37.46 -18.59 -15.78
CA ILE A 376 -38.24 -17.39 -15.47
C ILE A 376 -38.87 -17.50 -14.07
N GLY A 377 -39.44 -18.66 -13.73
CA GLY A 377 -40.01 -18.91 -12.38
C GLY A 377 -38.96 -18.82 -11.27
N ALA A 378 -37.74 -19.30 -11.50
CA ALA A 378 -36.65 -19.24 -10.53
C ALA A 378 -36.17 -17.80 -10.28
N VAL A 379 -36.12 -16.98 -11.30
CA VAL A 379 -35.64 -15.57 -11.20
C VAL A 379 -36.74 -14.63 -10.78
N THR A 380 -37.89 -14.65 -11.45
CA THR A 380 -38.97 -13.66 -11.25
C THR A 380 -40.01 -14.10 -10.22
N GLY A 381 -40.15 -15.40 -9.97
CA GLY A 381 -41.25 -15.96 -9.17
C GLY A 381 -42.58 -16.03 -9.94
N LEU A 382 -42.60 -15.61 -11.20
CA LEU A 382 -43.80 -15.62 -12.04
C LEU A 382 -43.98 -16.97 -12.75
N GLN A 383 -45.21 -17.28 -13.10
CA GLN A 383 -45.57 -18.44 -13.90
C GLN A 383 -46.36 -17.98 -15.12
N PRO A 384 -45.70 -17.44 -16.15
CA PRO A 384 -46.38 -17.06 -17.39
C PRO A 384 -47.01 -18.26 -18.07
N PRO A 385 -48.15 -18.08 -18.77
CA PRO A 385 -48.85 -19.17 -19.49
C PRO A 385 -48.14 -19.42 -20.84
N PHE A 386 -46.93 -19.92 -20.84
CA PHE A 386 -46.12 -20.14 -22.04
C PHE A 386 -46.79 -21.11 -22.99
N GLU A 387 -47.47 -22.14 -22.47
CA GLU A 387 -48.16 -23.14 -23.30
C GLU A 387 -49.23 -22.46 -24.17
N GLU A 388 -50.00 -21.52 -23.63
CA GLU A 388 -51.01 -20.76 -24.38
C GLU A 388 -50.39 -19.85 -25.44
N TRP A 389 -49.23 -19.24 -25.12
CA TRP A 389 -48.54 -18.35 -26.07
C TRP A 389 -47.93 -19.12 -27.23
N MET A 390 -47.54 -20.39 -27.06
CA MET A 390 -46.97 -21.25 -28.10
C MET A 390 -48.03 -21.79 -29.08
N GLU A 391 -49.34 -21.70 -28.74
CA GLU A 391 -50.43 -22.08 -29.63
C GLU A 391 -50.76 -20.96 -30.63
N GLU A 392 -50.21 -19.75 -30.46
CA GLU A 392 -50.43 -18.62 -31.36
C GLU A 392 -49.66 -18.81 -32.68
N GLU A 393 -50.24 -18.30 -33.81
CA GLU A 393 -49.55 -18.33 -35.10
C GLU A 393 -48.43 -17.26 -35.13
N ALA A 394 -47.24 -17.63 -35.62
CA ALA A 394 -46.09 -16.76 -35.84
C ALA A 394 -45.51 -16.10 -34.56
N VAL A 395 -45.29 -16.86 -33.48
CA VAL A 395 -44.62 -16.41 -32.27
C VAL A 395 -43.13 -16.19 -32.52
N GLU A 396 -42.66 -14.99 -32.16
CA GLU A 396 -41.24 -14.62 -32.22
C GLU A 396 -40.67 -14.47 -30.80
N PRO A 397 -39.35 -14.72 -30.56
CA PRO A 397 -38.73 -14.61 -29.25
C PRO A 397 -38.94 -13.22 -28.62
N GLU A 398 -38.93 -12.16 -29.42
CA GLU A 398 -39.12 -10.80 -28.97
C GLU A 398 -40.52 -10.57 -28.35
N MET A 399 -41.55 -11.22 -28.90
CA MET A 399 -42.92 -11.15 -28.34
C MET A 399 -42.98 -11.82 -26.96
N ILE A 400 -42.22 -12.88 -26.74
CA ILE A 400 -42.12 -13.55 -25.44
C ILE A 400 -41.40 -12.65 -24.44
N VAL A 401 -40.31 -12.00 -24.86
CA VAL A 401 -39.58 -11.01 -24.05
C VAL A 401 -40.51 -9.89 -23.60
N GLU A 402 -41.23 -9.27 -24.53
CA GLU A 402 -42.14 -8.17 -24.24
C GLU A 402 -43.26 -8.58 -23.26
N ARG A 403 -43.86 -9.76 -23.45
CA ARG A 403 -44.91 -10.28 -22.57
C ARG A 403 -44.43 -10.59 -21.17
N VAL A 404 -43.26 -11.23 -21.05
CA VAL A 404 -42.67 -11.55 -19.74
C VAL A 404 -42.23 -10.27 -19.03
N GLN A 405 -41.67 -9.31 -19.74
CA GLN A 405 -41.33 -7.99 -19.18
C GLN A 405 -42.57 -7.27 -18.67
N ALA A 406 -43.66 -7.22 -19.46
CA ALA A 406 -44.92 -6.60 -19.03
C ALA A 406 -45.46 -7.23 -17.73
N LEU A 407 -45.45 -8.55 -17.61
CA LEU A 407 -45.88 -9.26 -16.41
C LEU A 407 -44.94 -8.97 -15.21
N ALA A 408 -43.65 -8.86 -15.45
CA ALA A 408 -42.66 -8.54 -14.39
C ALA A 408 -42.81 -7.09 -13.93
N ASP A 409 -43.10 -6.15 -14.83
CA ASP A 409 -43.35 -4.75 -14.52
C ASP A 409 -44.67 -4.56 -13.76
N GLU A 410 -45.73 -5.29 -14.14
CA GLU A 410 -46.99 -5.30 -13.39
C GLU A 410 -46.84 -5.84 -11.98
N ALA A 411 -46.10 -6.96 -11.83
CA ALA A 411 -45.84 -7.54 -10.52
C ALA A 411 -45.01 -6.61 -9.64
N MET A 412 -44.03 -5.89 -10.22
CA MET A 412 -43.25 -4.90 -9.47
C MET A 412 -44.09 -3.67 -9.11
N ALA A 413 -44.92 -3.19 -10.01
CA ALA A 413 -45.83 -2.07 -9.77
C ALA A 413 -46.82 -2.39 -8.65
N ALA A 414 -47.31 -3.64 -8.56
CA ALA A 414 -48.15 -4.09 -7.45
C ALA A 414 -47.42 -4.02 -6.10
N LYS A 415 -46.18 -4.44 -6.04
CA LYS A 415 -45.34 -4.35 -4.82
C LYS A 415 -45.10 -2.89 -4.40
N LEU A 416 -44.87 -2.00 -5.36
CA LEU A 416 -44.66 -0.59 -5.08
C LEU A 416 -45.88 0.10 -4.49
N GLN A 417 -47.09 -0.45 -4.69
CA GLN A 417 -48.32 0.10 -4.07
C GLN A 417 -48.42 -0.23 -2.57
N GLU A 418 -47.72 -1.27 -2.10
CA GLU A 418 -47.73 -1.72 -0.70
C GLU A 418 -46.68 -1.01 0.16
N VAL A 419 -45.72 -0.32 -0.44
CA VAL A 419 -44.54 0.25 0.24
C VAL A 419 -44.40 1.74 -0.09
N GLU A 420 -43.96 2.56 0.86
CA GLU A 420 -43.62 3.95 0.63
C GLU A 420 -42.51 4.09 -0.42
N PRO A 421 -42.65 4.94 -1.47
CA PRO A 421 -41.67 5.02 -2.56
C PRO A 421 -40.24 5.33 -2.11
N ASP A 422 -40.06 6.19 -1.11
CA ASP A 422 -38.74 6.58 -0.61
C ASP A 422 -38.04 5.40 0.07
N ARG A 423 -38.77 4.62 0.86
CA ARG A 423 -38.24 3.42 1.52
C ARG A 423 -37.88 2.32 0.52
N TRP A 424 -38.70 2.18 -0.52
CA TRP A 424 -38.41 1.20 -1.56
C TRP A 424 -37.13 1.56 -2.33
N SER A 425 -36.94 2.85 -2.66
CA SER A 425 -35.72 3.32 -3.30
C SER A 425 -34.46 3.04 -2.47
N GLU A 426 -34.55 3.15 -1.14
CA GLU A 426 -33.45 2.76 -0.24
C GLU A 426 -33.15 1.25 -0.30
N VAL A 427 -34.20 0.41 -0.32
CA VAL A 427 -34.07 -1.06 -0.44
C VAL A 427 -33.42 -1.41 -1.76
N GLU A 428 -33.85 -0.83 -2.87
CA GLU A 428 -33.25 -1.03 -4.21
C GLU A 428 -31.77 -0.69 -4.22
N LYS A 429 -31.39 0.46 -3.67
CA LYS A 429 -29.98 0.87 -3.56
C LYS A 429 -29.19 -0.10 -2.69
N GLN A 430 -29.73 -0.49 -1.56
CA GLN A 430 -29.04 -1.39 -0.61
C GLN A 430 -28.82 -2.77 -1.22
N VAL A 431 -29.84 -3.33 -1.86
CA VAL A 431 -29.73 -4.64 -2.55
C VAL A 431 -28.71 -4.56 -3.66
N LEU A 432 -28.75 -3.52 -4.48
CA LEU A 432 -27.83 -3.35 -5.60
C LEU A 432 -26.36 -3.23 -5.13
N ILE A 433 -26.11 -2.41 -4.10
CA ILE A 433 -24.74 -2.25 -3.55
C ILE A 433 -24.26 -3.55 -2.88
N GLN A 434 -25.09 -4.22 -2.09
CA GLN A 434 -24.70 -5.46 -1.41
C GLN A 434 -24.40 -6.58 -2.41
N THR A 435 -25.23 -6.73 -3.43
CA THR A 435 -25.03 -7.72 -4.49
C THR A 435 -23.75 -7.42 -5.28
N LEU A 436 -23.55 -6.15 -5.68
CA LEU A 436 -22.33 -5.73 -6.38
C LEU A 436 -21.08 -6.00 -5.54
N ASP A 437 -21.09 -5.60 -4.25
CA ASP A 437 -19.95 -5.80 -3.35
C ASP A 437 -19.67 -7.29 -3.09
N HIS A 438 -20.71 -8.14 -3.00
CA HIS A 438 -20.56 -9.58 -2.80
C HIS A 438 -19.92 -10.25 -4.01
N HIS A 439 -20.51 -10.08 -5.19
CA HIS A 439 -20.00 -10.68 -6.42
C HIS A 439 -18.62 -10.13 -6.82
N TRP A 440 -18.36 -8.84 -6.55
CA TRP A 440 -17.04 -8.27 -6.79
C TRP A 440 -15.94 -8.92 -5.95
N LYS A 441 -16.21 -9.22 -4.67
CA LYS A 441 -15.25 -9.94 -3.82
C LYS A 441 -14.96 -11.35 -4.32
N GLU A 442 -15.98 -12.08 -4.74
CA GLU A 442 -15.81 -13.41 -5.32
C GLU A 442 -15.03 -13.39 -6.63
N HIS A 443 -15.31 -12.38 -7.46
CA HIS A 443 -14.59 -12.17 -8.72
C HIS A 443 -13.10 -11.89 -8.50
N LEU A 444 -12.75 -11.04 -7.52
CA LEU A 444 -11.36 -10.78 -7.15
C LEU A 444 -10.64 -12.06 -6.71
N ALA A 445 -11.27 -12.90 -5.91
CA ALA A 445 -10.72 -14.18 -5.49
C ALA A 445 -10.50 -15.12 -6.70
N THR A 446 -11.44 -15.13 -7.64
CA THR A 446 -11.35 -15.92 -8.88
C THR A 446 -10.21 -15.44 -9.78
N LEU A 447 -10.03 -14.13 -9.92
CA LEU A 447 -8.91 -13.54 -10.68
C LEU A 447 -7.56 -13.85 -10.04
N ASP A 448 -7.46 -13.82 -8.71
CA ASP A 448 -6.23 -14.19 -8.01
C ASP A 448 -5.90 -15.68 -8.21
N ALA A 449 -6.88 -16.56 -8.15
CA ALA A 449 -6.70 -17.99 -8.45
C ALA A 449 -6.26 -18.20 -9.90
N LEU A 450 -6.89 -17.51 -10.86
CA LEU A 450 -6.49 -17.54 -12.27
C LEU A 450 -5.04 -17.10 -12.47
N ARG A 451 -4.64 -16.00 -11.82
CA ARG A 451 -3.29 -15.44 -11.90
C ARG A 451 -2.23 -16.45 -11.44
N GLN A 452 -2.52 -17.27 -10.43
CA GLN A 452 -1.57 -18.27 -9.92
C GLN A 452 -1.31 -19.40 -10.92
N VAL A 453 -2.29 -19.76 -11.73
CA VAL A 453 -2.20 -20.93 -12.63
C VAL A 453 -1.97 -20.57 -14.10
N ILE A 454 -2.22 -19.33 -14.52
CA ILE A 454 -2.20 -18.91 -15.92
C ILE A 454 -0.83 -19.11 -16.60
N HIS A 455 0.26 -19.04 -15.82
CA HIS A 455 1.61 -19.23 -16.33
C HIS A 455 1.83 -20.65 -16.92
N LEU A 456 1.02 -21.64 -16.53
CA LEU A 456 1.06 -22.99 -17.09
C LEU A 456 0.67 -23.01 -18.59
N ARG A 457 -0.06 -21.99 -19.07
CA ARG A 457 -0.40 -21.84 -20.50
C ARG A 457 0.84 -21.64 -21.38
N SER A 458 1.97 -21.22 -20.81
CA SER A 458 3.25 -21.11 -21.52
C SER A 458 3.76 -22.45 -22.07
N TYR A 459 3.43 -23.58 -21.45
CA TYR A 459 3.74 -24.92 -21.98
C TYR A 459 3.06 -25.20 -23.31
N ALA A 460 1.91 -24.57 -23.57
CA ALA A 460 1.20 -24.62 -24.85
C ALA A 460 1.66 -23.54 -25.84
N GLN A 461 2.81 -22.90 -25.62
CA GLN A 461 3.37 -21.80 -26.43
C GLN A 461 2.46 -20.56 -26.49
N LYS A 462 1.54 -20.40 -25.55
CA LYS A 462 0.70 -19.21 -25.42
C LYS A 462 1.32 -18.22 -24.47
N LYS A 463 1.11 -16.92 -24.70
CA LYS A 463 1.56 -15.88 -23.80
C LYS A 463 0.61 -15.78 -22.59
N PRO A 464 1.10 -16.02 -21.36
CA PRO A 464 0.22 -16.04 -20.19
C PRO A 464 -0.58 -14.75 -19.98
N ILE A 465 -0.01 -13.61 -20.30
CA ILE A 465 -0.71 -12.33 -20.14
C ILE A 465 -1.89 -12.15 -21.11
N ASP A 466 -1.75 -12.61 -22.36
CA ASP A 466 -2.82 -12.50 -23.35
C ASP A 466 -3.97 -13.46 -23.00
N GLU A 467 -3.65 -14.68 -22.55
CA GLU A 467 -4.64 -15.63 -22.05
C GLU A 467 -5.34 -15.11 -20.79
N TYR A 468 -4.57 -14.50 -19.87
CA TYR A 468 -5.14 -13.89 -18.67
C TYR A 468 -6.14 -12.78 -19.01
N LYS A 469 -5.81 -11.90 -19.95
CA LYS A 469 -6.72 -10.83 -20.40
C LYS A 469 -8.03 -11.39 -20.96
N GLN A 470 -7.96 -12.44 -21.78
CA GLN A 470 -9.15 -13.06 -22.38
C GLN A 470 -10.02 -13.73 -21.30
N GLU A 471 -9.43 -14.54 -20.44
CA GLU A 471 -10.16 -15.24 -19.37
C GLU A 471 -10.75 -14.24 -18.36
N ALA A 472 -9.98 -13.22 -17.97
CA ALA A 472 -10.44 -12.17 -17.06
C ALA A 472 -11.61 -11.35 -17.65
N PHE A 473 -11.61 -11.10 -18.95
CA PHE A 473 -12.71 -10.44 -19.64
C PHE A 473 -13.99 -11.29 -19.58
N LEU A 474 -13.89 -12.57 -19.93
CA LEU A 474 -15.03 -13.51 -19.85
C LEU A 474 -15.57 -13.66 -18.43
N LEU A 475 -14.68 -13.69 -17.43
CA LEU A 475 -15.10 -13.72 -16.03
C LEU A 475 -15.82 -12.44 -15.62
N PHE A 476 -15.37 -11.30 -16.13
CA PHE A 476 -16.02 -10.01 -15.86
C PHE A 476 -17.40 -9.88 -16.51
N GLU A 477 -17.56 -10.36 -17.73
CA GLU A 477 -18.88 -10.44 -18.37
C GLU A 477 -19.84 -11.31 -17.55
N ARG A 478 -19.39 -12.48 -17.10
CA ARG A 478 -20.18 -13.36 -16.23
C ARG A 478 -20.55 -12.69 -14.90
N LEU A 479 -19.63 -11.91 -14.31
CA LEU A 479 -19.89 -11.12 -13.11
C LEU A 479 -21.06 -10.15 -13.32
N LEU A 480 -21.05 -9.41 -14.43
CA LEU A 480 -22.10 -8.42 -14.72
C LEU A 480 -23.46 -9.09 -14.94
N VAL A 481 -23.47 -10.26 -15.61
CA VAL A 481 -24.70 -11.07 -15.76
C VAL A 481 -25.20 -11.56 -14.41
N ALA A 482 -24.32 -12.11 -13.56
CA ALA A 482 -24.69 -12.62 -12.25
C ALA A 482 -25.26 -11.55 -11.33
N ILE A 483 -24.69 -10.32 -11.36
CA ILE A 483 -25.23 -9.18 -10.60
C ILE A 483 -26.64 -8.86 -11.05
N ARG A 484 -26.89 -8.76 -12.36
CA ARG A 484 -28.22 -8.44 -12.91
C ARG A 484 -29.26 -9.49 -12.52
N GLU A 485 -28.94 -10.77 -12.68
CA GLU A 485 -29.81 -11.87 -12.32
C GLU A 485 -30.11 -11.91 -10.82
N GLU A 486 -29.09 -11.72 -9.96
CA GLU A 486 -29.28 -11.76 -8.51
C GLU A 486 -30.09 -10.57 -8.00
N VAL A 487 -29.81 -9.35 -8.48
CA VAL A 487 -30.59 -8.16 -8.13
C VAL A 487 -32.05 -8.35 -8.56
N THR A 488 -32.30 -8.81 -9.79
CA THR A 488 -33.63 -9.09 -10.28
C THR A 488 -34.33 -10.14 -9.42
N ARG A 489 -33.64 -11.24 -9.10
CA ARG A 489 -34.17 -12.34 -8.28
C ARG A 489 -34.55 -11.85 -6.88
N VAL A 490 -33.66 -11.11 -6.23
CA VAL A 490 -33.90 -10.62 -4.87
C VAL A 490 -35.10 -9.66 -4.85
N LEU A 491 -35.12 -8.66 -5.74
CA LEU A 491 -36.20 -7.66 -5.74
C LEU A 491 -37.56 -8.25 -6.19
N MET A 492 -37.55 -9.16 -7.16
CA MET A 492 -38.79 -9.81 -7.64
C MET A 492 -39.40 -10.77 -6.60
N ARG A 493 -38.56 -11.41 -5.76
CA ARG A 493 -39.01 -12.43 -4.78
C ARG A 493 -39.11 -11.91 -3.34
N ALA A 494 -38.43 -10.80 -3.00
CA ALA A 494 -38.46 -10.27 -1.65
C ALA A 494 -39.87 -9.78 -1.27
N THR A 495 -40.31 -10.17 -0.08
CA THR A 495 -41.42 -9.55 0.64
C THR A 495 -40.81 -8.66 1.71
N VAL A 496 -40.99 -7.35 1.59
CA VAL A 496 -40.43 -6.39 2.54
C VAL A 496 -41.40 -6.23 3.70
N GLN A 497 -41.02 -6.69 4.89
CA GLN A 497 -41.72 -6.40 6.12
C GLN A 497 -40.95 -5.33 6.87
N PHE A 498 -41.54 -4.15 7.03
CA PHE A 498 -40.97 -3.10 7.85
C PHE A 498 -41.40 -3.33 9.31
N GLU A 499 -40.50 -3.82 10.14
CA GLU A 499 -40.67 -3.72 11.57
C GLU A 499 -40.43 -2.26 11.98
N GLU A 500 -41.42 -1.64 12.64
CA GLU A 500 -41.16 -0.36 13.30
C GLU A 500 -40.02 -0.59 14.31
N PRO A 501 -38.95 0.25 14.25
CA PRO A 501 -37.87 0.11 15.23
C PRO A 501 -38.47 0.17 16.62
N PRO A 502 -38.15 -0.76 17.54
CA PRO A 502 -38.65 -0.71 18.89
C PRO A 502 -38.36 0.70 19.44
N PRO A 503 -39.31 1.31 20.14
CA PRO A 503 -39.10 2.64 20.68
C PRO A 503 -37.78 2.65 21.42
N ALA A 504 -36.91 3.60 21.08
CA ALA A 504 -35.59 3.70 21.67
C ALA A 504 -35.74 3.82 23.18
N VAL A 505 -35.60 2.70 23.87
CA VAL A 505 -35.48 2.68 25.32
C VAL A 505 -34.12 3.28 25.57
N LEU A 506 -34.09 4.59 25.83
CA LEU A 506 -32.88 5.23 26.31
C LEU A 506 -32.42 4.44 27.54
N PRO A 507 -31.19 3.92 27.54
CA PRO A 507 -30.69 3.27 28.74
C PRO A 507 -30.83 4.26 29.90
N GLU A 508 -31.42 3.84 31.00
CA GLU A 508 -31.37 4.62 32.23
C GLU A 508 -29.88 4.79 32.57
N PHE A 509 -29.37 5.98 32.31
CA PHE A 509 -28.00 6.33 32.71
C PHE A 509 -28.03 6.44 34.25
N ILE A 510 -27.59 5.39 34.92
CA ILE A 510 -27.26 5.45 36.34
C ILE A 510 -25.92 6.21 36.40
N THR A 511 -25.98 7.51 36.62
CA THR A 511 -24.79 8.30 36.90
C THR A 511 -24.42 8.06 38.37
N GLN A 512 -23.43 7.22 38.63
CA GLN A 512 -22.77 7.10 39.92
C GLN A 512 -21.51 7.98 39.90
N HIS A 513 -21.46 8.94 40.77
CA HIS A 513 -20.25 9.75 40.99
C HIS A 513 -19.71 9.40 42.38
N LEU A 514 -18.75 8.50 42.45
CA LEU A 514 -18.09 8.10 43.69
C LEU A 514 -16.96 9.10 43.97
N ASP A 515 -17.00 9.74 45.13
CA ASP A 515 -15.91 10.56 45.63
C ASP A 515 -14.64 9.69 45.78
N PRO A 516 -13.54 10.01 45.13
CA PRO A 516 -12.33 9.17 45.14
C PRO A 516 -11.65 9.09 46.52
N PHE A 517 -12.04 9.90 47.50
CA PHE A 517 -11.47 9.92 48.85
C PHE A 517 -12.37 9.27 49.91
N SER A 518 -13.69 9.43 49.82
CA SER A 518 -14.64 8.87 50.79
C SER A 518 -15.31 7.58 50.31
N GLY A 519 -15.40 7.37 49.00
CA GLY A 519 -16.11 6.23 48.41
C GLY A 519 -17.65 6.36 48.46
N ASP A 520 -18.16 7.51 48.88
CA ASP A 520 -19.60 7.78 48.96
C ASP A 520 -20.12 8.29 47.59
N ASP A 521 -21.36 7.90 47.26
CA ASP A 521 -22.06 8.36 46.06
C ASP A 521 -22.79 9.67 46.36
N ASP A 522 -22.30 10.79 45.83
CA ASP A 522 -22.87 12.12 46.04
C ASP A 522 -23.95 12.50 44.99
N THR A 523 -24.29 11.58 44.06
CA THR A 523 -25.36 11.83 43.08
C THR A 523 -26.76 11.91 43.69
N ALA A 524 -26.99 11.31 44.85
CA ALA A 524 -28.26 11.38 45.54
C ALA A 524 -28.65 12.80 45.97
N ASP A 525 -27.68 13.63 46.37
CA ASP A 525 -27.90 15.02 46.76
C ASP A 525 -28.12 15.95 45.56
N ILE A 526 -27.48 15.64 44.42
CA ILE A 526 -27.64 16.37 43.17
C ILE A 526 -29.02 16.12 42.54
N ASP A 527 -29.53 14.88 42.59
CA ASP A 527 -30.86 14.53 42.11
C ASP A 527 -31.98 15.16 42.95
N ALA A 528 -31.78 15.29 44.26
CA ALA A 528 -32.72 15.98 45.15
C ALA A 528 -32.74 17.49 44.87
N ALA A 529 -31.58 18.10 44.61
CA ALA A 529 -31.46 19.52 44.25
C ALA A 529 -32.05 19.80 42.85
N ALA A 530 -31.85 18.89 41.88
CA ALA A 530 -32.36 19.04 40.50
C ALA A 530 -33.89 18.95 40.46
N ARG A 531 -34.54 18.07 41.27
CA ARG A 531 -36.00 17.99 41.37
C ARG A 531 -36.62 19.22 42.05
N GLY A 532 -35.91 19.88 42.97
CA GLY A 532 -36.33 21.14 43.59
C GLY A 532 -36.24 22.35 42.64
N LEU A 533 -35.31 22.33 41.66
CA LEU A 533 -35.11 23.40 40.70
C LEU A 533 -36.01 23.33 39.47
N LEU A 534 -36.56 22.17 39.14
CA LEU A 534 -37.40 21.97 37.93
C LEU A 534 -38.87 22.36 38.11
N SER A 535 -39.31 22.75 39.32
CA SER A 535 -40.69 23.17 39.59
C SER A 535 -40.97 24.66 39.32
N GLY A 536 -40.08 25.42 38.74
CA GLY A 536 -40.29 26.87 38.57
C GLY A 536 -39.55 27.62 37.48
N VAL A 537 -38.94 26.93 36.47
CA VAL A 537 -38.14 27.63 35.45
C VAL A 537 -38.72 27.42 34.05
N PRO A 538 -38.91 28.49 33.24
CA PRO A 538 -39.27 28.37 31.83
C PRO A 538 -38.12 27.75 31.01
N PRO A 539 -38.37 27.13 29.83
CA PRO A 539 -37.40 26.35 29.11
C PRO A 539 -36.15 27.20 28.72
N LEU A 540 -35.02 26.76 29.20
CA LEU A 540 -33.74 27.34 28.89
C LEU A 540 -33.40 27.06 27.41
N ASN A 541 -33.27 28.14 26.67
CA ASN A 541 -32.74 28.13 25.31
C ASN A 541 -31.22 27.85 25.42
N ILE A 542 -30.80 26.63 25.15
CA ILE A 542 -29.38 26.24 25.18
C ILE A 542 -28.78 26.75 23.86
N PRO A 543 -27.84 27.71 23.90
CA PRO A 543 -27.11 28.09 22.69
C PRO A 543 -26.22 26.93 22.27
N GLN A 544 -26.37 26.51 21.03
CA GLN A 544 -25.43 25.57 20.41
C GLN A 544 -24.03 26.19 20.42
N PRO A 545 -22.95 25.43 20.73
CA PRO A 545 -21.61 25.93 20.68
C PRO A 545 -21.23 26.30 19.24
N SER A 546 -21.20 27.60 18.95
CA SER A 546 -20.65 28.13 17.71
C SER A 546 -19.12 28.07 17.79
N PHE A 547 -18.50 27.15 17.07
CA PHE A 547 -17.07 27.24 16.78
C PHE A 547 -16.85 28.44 15.85
N PRO A 548 -15.87 29.31 16.10
CA PRO A 548 -15.59 30.41 15.21
C PRO A 548 -15.03 29.87 13.89
N LEU A 549 -15.83 29.91 12.84
CA LEU A 549 -15.35 29.78 11.47
C LEU A 549 -14.48 31.00 11.17
N ARG A 550 -13.22 30.75 10.95
CA ARG A 550 -12.24 31.74 10.52
C ARG A 550 -12.62 32.13 9.08
N ASP A 551 -13.15 33.31 8.98
CA ASP A 551 -13.53 33.97 7.73
C ASP A 551 -12.26 34.16 6.87
N GLN A 552 -12.09 33.31 5.86
CA GLN A 552 -11.24 33.59 4.71
C GLN A 552 -12.16 33.51 3.49
N GLY A 553 -12.49 34.69 2.97
CA GLY A 553 -13.32 34.88 1.81
C GLY A 553 -12.75 34.15 0.58
N GLY A 554 -13.29 33.00 0.34
CA GLY A 554 -13.23 32.27 -0.91
C GLY A 554 -14.59 31.62 -1.10
N VAL A 555 -15.27 32.00 -2.16
CA VAL A 555 -16.51 31.36 -2.59
C VAL A 555 -16.18 29.89 -2.85
N VAL A 556 -16.49 29.03 -1.90
CA VAL A 556 -16.45 27.57 -2.12
C VAL A 556 -17.73 27.27 -2.90
N GLU A 557 -17.60 27.15 -4.23
CA GLU A 557 -18.64 26.55 -5.05
C GLU A 557 -18.89 25.14 -4.52
N ALA A 558 -20.15 24.83 -4.24
CA ALA A 558 -20.55 23.48 -3.83
C ALA A 558 -20.06 22.47 -4.90
N PRO A 559 -19.56 21.29 -4.51
CA PRO A 559 -19.05 20.30 -5.45
C PRO A 559 -20.18 19.92 -6.41
N ILE A 560 -19.93 20.12 -7.71
CA ILE A 560 -20.88 19.82 -8.77
C ILE A 560 -21.08 18.30 -8.82
N SER A 561 -22.33 17.84 -8.70
CA SER A 561 -22.65 16.41 -8.83
C SER A 561 -22.13 15.86 -10.16
N ARG A 562 -21.51 14.70 -10.15
CA ARG A 562 -20.93 14.03 -11.34
C ARG A 562 -21.96 13.84 -12.46
N ASN A 563 -23.24 13.67 -12.11
CA ASN A 563 -24.36 13.50 -13.05
C ASN A 563 -25.03 14.81 -13.49
N ALA A 564 -24.70 15.94 -12.88
CA ALA A 564 -25.21 17.24 -13.28
C ALA A 564 -24.71 17.65 -14.67
N PRO A 565 -25.47 18.49 -15.42
CA PRO A 565 -25.00 19.08 -16.66
C PRO A 565 -23.71 19.84 -16.42
N CYS A 566 -22.71 19.67 -17.30
CA CYS A 566 -21.45 20.37 -17.15
C CYS A 566 -21.61 21.88 -17.31
N PRO A 567 -21.10 22.70 -16.38
CA PRO A 567 -21.27 24.17 -16.44
C PRO A 567 -20.58 24.82 -17.64
N CYS A 568 -19.77 24.08 -18.41
CA CYS A 568 -19.19 24.59 -19.65
C CYS A 568 -20.17 24.72 -20.81
N GLY A 569 -21.46 24.35 -20.65
CA GLY A 569 -22.46 24.45 -21.70
C GLY A 569 -22.38 23.40 -22.81
N SER A 570 -21.58 22.34 -22.63
CA SER A 570 -21.37 21.26 -23.64
C SER A 570 -22.57 20.32 -23.79
N GLY A 571 -23.61 20.43 -22.94
CA GLY A 571 -24.76 19.52 -22.93
C GLY A 571 -24.47 18.11 -22.43
N LYS A 572 -23.20 17.82 -22.04
CA LYS A 572 -22.78 16.53 -21.46
C LYS A 572 -22.86 16.58 -19.95
N LYS A 573 -23.06 15.43 -19.30
CA LYS A 573 -22.92 15.29 -17.85
C LYS A 573 -21.50 15.64 -17.42
N TYR A 574 -21.31 16.21 -16.22
CA TYR A 574 -20.01 16.64 -15.71
C TYR A 574 -18.96 15.52 -15.79
N LYS A 575 -19.32 14.27 -15.45
CA LYS A 575 -18.45 13.07 -15.54
C LYS A 575 -17.98 12.75 -16.96
N HIS A 576 -18.67 13.18 -18.00
CA HIS A 576 -18.31 12.95 -19.40
C HIS A 576 -17.70 14.19 -20.07
N CYS A 577 -17.36 15.22 -19.29
CA CYS A 577 -16.76 16.46 -19.75
C CYS A 577 -15.60 16.87 -18.83
N HIS A 578 -15.80 17.86 -17.96
CA HIS A 578 -14.72 18.36 -17.07
C HIS A 578 -14.50 17.50 -15.82
N GLY A 579 -15.42 16.61 -15.49
CA GLY A 579 -15.27 15.61 -14.44
C GLY A 579 -14.74 14.26 -14.95
N GLN A 580 -14.27 14.17 -16.17
CA GLN A 580 -13.61 12.99 -16.71
C GLN A 580 -12.22 12.91 -16.10
N LEU A 581 -11.98 11.91 -15.29
CA LEU A 581 -10.63 11.58 -14.83
C LEU A 581 -9.83 11.11 -16.05
N ALA A 582 -8.82 11.87 -16.44
CA ALA A 582 -7.92 11.54 -17.53
C ALA A 582 -7.00 10.36 -17.15
#